data_e6dc46335ea96742c756a180e433b503
#
_entry.id   e6dc46335ea96742c756a180e433b503
#
_cell.length_a   1.000
_cell.length_b   1.000
_cell.length_c   1.000
_cell.angle_alpha   90.00
_cell.angle_beta   90.00
_cell.angle_gamma   90.00
#
_symmetry.space_group_name_H-M   'P 1'
#
loop_
_entity.id
_entity.type
_entity.pdbx_description
1 polymer ?
#
loop_
_entity_poly.entity_id
_entity_poly.type
_entity_poly.pdbx_seq_one_letter_code
_entity_poly.pdbx_strand_id
1 'polypeptide(L)'
;MNETILDVTDLRKHFRSRRGLVSALTGQGRVIPAVDGVSFYLKANETVGLVGESGCGKTTIGRTVLRLIDPSGGRIVFGGQDITHLSRAELRPLRRKMQMIFQDLDAGLNPKMRVRAILREALTVYERPSDAEIARRTRELLEQVNLKESKLANFPEELSGGEKRRVGIARVLAVRPSLIVADEPTSALDVSIQAQVVNLLRDLQKHLGLAYLFISHDLPLVELVSHKVAVMYLGRIVEMGLVEAIARDPRHPYTRILWSAAAEKQSTEAGRRSASVFDFERPALGCRFAPRCPLYQDKGRPAVCTDPASEPPLKDVGNGQVVACHFA
;
A
#
# COMPACT_ATOMS: atom_id res chain seq x y z
N MET A 1 -13.57 -2.20 21.47
CA MET A 1 -13.72 -2.09 19.98
C MET A 1 -12.58 -1.23 19.50
N ASN A 2 -11.76 -1.71 18.54
CA ASN A 2 -10.64 -0.90 18.01
C ASN A 2 -11.20 0.31 17.25
N GLU A 3 -10.71 1.50 17.58
CA GLU A 3 -11.10 2.76 16.95
C GLU A 3 -10.66 2.80 15.47
N THR A 4 -11.51 3.36 14.60
CA THR A 4 -11.15 3.59 13.20
C THR A 4 -10.11 4.71 13.12
N ILE A 5 -8.91 4.38 12.60
CA ILE A 5 -7.81 5.33 12.49
C ILE A 5 -7.78 6.02 11.13
N LEU A 6 -8.20 5.31 10.08
CA LEU A 6 -8.29 5.84 8.72
C LEU A 6 -9.62 5.43 8.11
N ASP A 7 -10.36 6.39 7.58
CA ASP A 7 -11.57 6.19 6.79
C ASP A 7 -11.43 6.90 5.45
N VAL A 8 -11.61 6.14 4.38
CA VAL A 8 -11.46 6.60 2.99
C VAL A 8 -12.76 6.33 2.26
N THR A 9 -13.38 7.38 1.74
CA THR A 9 -14.67 7.31 1.06
C THR A 9 -14.59 7.90 -0.34
N ASP A 10 -14.97 7.12 -1.35
CA ASP A 10 -15.01 7.50 -2.79
C ASP A 10 -13.73 8.20 -3.28
N LEU A 11 -12.57 7.74 -2.81
CA LEU A 11 -11.28 8.35 -3.12
C LEU A 11 -11.00 8.31 -4.62
N ARG A 12 -10.64 9.46 -5.18
CA ARG A 12 -10.29 9.63 -6.59
C ARG A 12 -8.95 10.33 -6.73
N LYS A 13 -8.12 9.82 -7.63
CA LYS A 13 -6.90 10.50 -8.06
C LYS A 13 -6.73 10.34 -9.56
N HIS A 14 -6.81 11.46 -10.24
CA HIS A 14 -6.66 11.55 -11.68
C HIS A 14 -5.38 12.32 -12.01
N PHE A 15 -4.58 11.79 -12.94
CA PHE A 15 -3.42 12.49 -13.49
C PHE A 15 -3.75 13.00 -14.88
N ARG A 16 -3.26 14.19 -15.20
CA ARG A 16 -3.36 14.74 -16.56
C ARG A 16 -2.03 14.52 -17.27
N SER A 17 -2.05 13.76 -18.35
CA SER A 17 -0.88 13.58 -19.20
C SER A 17 -0.82 14.71 -20.23
N ARG A 18 0.32 15.43 -20.26
CA ARG A 18 0.59 16.48 -21.28
C ARG A 18 1.55 15.95 -22.38
N ARG A 19 1.58 14.65 -22.66
CA ARG A 19 2.47 14.08 -23.67
C ARG A 19 1.89 14.23 -25.07
N GLY A 20 2.57 15.01 -25.91
CA GLY A 20 2.34 15.21 -27.35
C GLY A 20 2.28 16.66 -27.75
N LEU A 21 2.88 17.03 -28.90
CA LEU A 21 2.84 18.39 -29.49
C LEU A 21 1.39 18.85 -29.70
N VAL A 22 0.49 17.95 -30.07
CA VAL A 22 -0.94 18.23 -30.26
C VAL A 22 -1.64 18.57 -28.95
N SER A 23 -1.31 17.90 -27.82
CA SER A 23 -1.90 18.20 -26.50
C SER A 23 -1.38 19.52 -25.92
N ALA A 24 -0.18 19.96 -26.31
CA ALA A 24 0.36 21.27 -25.94
C ALA A 24 -0.39 22.41 -26.65
N LEU A 25 -0.86 22.18 -27.88
CA LEU A 25 -1.59 23.15 -28.69
C LEU A 25 -3.10 23.19 -28.41
N THR A 26 -3.71 22.05 -28.07
CA THR A 26 -5.17 21.95 -27.86
C THR A 26 -5.59 22.03 -26.39
N GLY A 27 -4.67 21.97 -25.45
CA GLY A 27 -4.95 21.96 -23.99
C GLY A 27 -5.65 20.66 -23.52
N GLN A 28 -5.92 19.70 -24.40
CA GLN A 28 -6.60 18.44 -24.10
C GLN A 28 -5.59 17.35 -23.73
N GLY A 29 -5.15 17.33 -22.47
CA GLY A 29 -4.39 16.19 -21.93
C GLY A 29 -5.28 14.98 -21.62
N ARG A 30 -4.83 13.76 -21.94
CA ARG A 30 -5.53 12.52 -21.53
C ARG A 30 -5.59 12.45 -20.00
N VAL A 31 -6.79 12.31 -19.46
CA VAL A 31 -6.98 12.06 -18.01
C VAL A 31 -6.78 10.59 -17.72
N ILE A 32 -5.87 10.29 -16.79
CA ILE A 32 -5.59 8.92 -16.33
C ILE A 32 -6.14 8.79 -14.90
N PRO A 33 -7.29 8.14 -14.69
CA PRO A 33 -7.85 7.91 -13.36
C PRO A 33 -7.09 6.77 -12.66
N ALA A 34 -6.00 7.09 -11.95
CA ALA A 34 -5.17 6.10 -11.25
C ALA A 34 -5.89 5.49 -10.04
N VAL A 35 -6.74 6.26 -9.37
CA VAL A 35 -7.67 5.81 -8.31
C VAL A 35 -9.04 6.39 -8.66
N ASP A 36 -10.08 5.58 -8.57
CA ASP A 36 -11.40 5.94 -9.09
C ASP A 36 -12.53 5.32 -8.24
N GLY A 37 -12.92 6.04 -7.19
CA GLY A 37 -14.03 5.65 -6.33
C GLY A 37 -13.67 4.55 -5.31
N VAL A 38 -12.46 4.63 -4.71
CA VAL A 38 -12.01 3.65 -3.72
C VAL A 38 -12.50 4.03 -2.32
N SER A 39 -13.14 3.07 -1.63
CA SER A 39 -13.60 3.22 -0.25
C SER A 39 -13.11 2.05 0.60
N PHE A 40 -12.54 2.34 1.76
CA PHE A 40 -12.14 1.36 2.78
C PHE A 40 -11.87 2.05 4.10
N TYR A 41 -11.84 1.28 5.18
CA TYR A 41 -11.45 1.77 6.50
C TYR A 41 -10.38 0.87 7.12
N LEU A 42 -9.61 1.44 8.03
CA LEU A 42 -8.54 0.78 8.76
C LEU A 42 -8.67 1.12 10.25
N LYS A 43 -8.66 0.10 11.09
CA LYS A 43 -8.73 0.25 12.55
C LYS A 43 -7.33 0.30 13.17
N ALA A 44 -7.23 0.81 14.39
CA ALA A 44 -6.01 0.71 15.18
C ALA A 44 -5.60 -0.77 15.36
N ASN A 45 -4.31 -1.06 15.30
CA ASN A 45 -3.76 -2.41 15.38
C ASN A 45 -4.29 -3.39 14.32
N GLU A 46 -4.72 -2.88 13.17
CA GLU A 46 -5.19 -3.67 12.03
C GLU A 46 -4.23 -3.48 10.85
N THR A 47 -4.10 -4.52 10.02
CA THR A 47 -3.45 -4.43 8.71
C THR A 47 -4.47 -4.69 7.61
N VAL A 48 -4.58 -3.74 6.67
CA VAL A 48 -5.28 -3.95 5.40
C VAL A 48 -4.23 -4.12 4.32
N GLY A 49 -4.21 -5.30 3.69
CA GLY A 49 -3.40 -5.60 2.52
C GLY A 49 -4.05 -5.02 1.26
N LEU A 50 -3.30 -4.30 0.45
CA LEU A 50 -3.75 -3.80 -0.85
C LEU A 50 -2.96 -4.51 -1.95
N VAL A 51 -3.64 -5.36 -2.71
CA VAL A 51 -3.05 -6.25 -3.72
C VAL A 51 -3.57 -5.96 -5.12
N GLY A 52 -2.84 -6.39 -6.14
CA GLY A 52 -3.21 -6.26 -7.54
C GLY A 52 -1.99 -6.13 -8.44
N GLU A 53 -2.19 -6.16 -9.74
CA GLU A 53 -1.12 -6.05 -10.75
C GLU A 53 -0.34 -4.72 -10.63
N SER A 54 0.90 -4.71 -11.13
CA SER A 54 1.71 -3.48 -11.19
C SER A 54 0.98 -2.41 -12.02
N GLY A 55 1.02 -1.15 -11.56
CA GLY A 55 0.36 -0.04 -12.24
C GLY A 55 -1.15 0.08 -12.00
N CYS A 56 -1.81 -0.80 -11.22
CA CYS A 56 -3.24 -0.69 -10.95
C CYS A 56 -3.64 0.48 -10.03
N GLY A 57 -2.66 1.17 -9.37
CA GLY A 57 -2.90 2.38 -8.57
C GLY A 57 -2.62 2.24 -7.07
N LYS A 58 -2.10 1.12 -6.57
CA LYS A 58 -1.83 0.86 -5.14
C LYS A 58 -0.96 1.93 -4.47
N THR A 59 0.22 2.18 -5.01
CA THR A 59 1.13 3.24 -4.53
C THR A 59 0.46 4.62 -4.57
N THR A 60 -0.40 4.87 -5.58
CA THR A 60 -1.16 6.12 -5.67
C THR A 60 -2.14 6.25 -4.51
N ILE A 61 -2.86 5.18 -4.13
CA ILE A 61 -3.70 5.17 -2.92
C ILE A 61 -2.84 5.50 -1.70
N GLY A 62 -1.74 4.77 -1.47
CA GLY A 62 -0.86 4.97 -0.32
C GLY A 62 -0.39 6.41 -0.18
N ARG A 63 0.06 7.02 -1.28
CA ARG A 63 0.50 8.43 -1.30
C ARG A 63 -0.64 9.41 -1.11
N THR A 64 -1.85 9.11 -1.62
CA THR A 64 -3.00 10.00 -1.53
C THR A 64 -3.58 10.01 -0.11
N VAL A 65 -3.69 8.85 0.55
CA VAL A 65 -4.21 8.77 1.93
C VAL A 65 -3.29 9.46 2.94
N LEU A 66 -1.98 9.49 2.68
CA LEU A 66 -1.01 10.26 3.48
C LEU A 66 -0.93 11.73 3.05
N ARG A 67 -1.74 12.19 2.08
CA ARG A 67 -1.70 13.55 1.54
C ARG A 67 -0.28 13.97 1.10
N LEU A 68 0.49 13.01 0.57
CA LEU A 68 1.73 13.27 -0.16
C LEU A 68 1.42 13.77 -1.58
N ILE A 69 0.30 13.33 -2.13
CA ILE A 69 -0.33 13.87 -3.34
C ILE A 69 -1.78 14.21 -3.02
N ASP A 70 -2.29 15.31 -3.60
CA ASP A 70 -3.66 15.74 -3.36
C ASP A 70 -4.66 14.83 -4.06
N PRO A 71 -5.79 14.44 -3.40
CA PRO A 71 -6.88 13.73 -4.06
C PRO A 71 -7.52 14.60 -5.14
N SER A 72 -8.14 13.99 -6.14
CA SER A 72 -8.98 14.66 -7.14
C SER A 72 -10.46 14.67 -6.72
N GLY A 73 -10.84 13.87 -5.73
CA GLY A 73 -12.17 13.78 -5.16
C GLY A 73 -12.23 12.73 -4.06
N GLY A 74 -13.39 12.63 -3.41
CA GLY A 74 -13.60 11.76 -2.27
C GLY A 74 -13.21 12.39 -0.93
N ARG A 75 -13.16 11.58 0.12
CA ARG A 75 -12.93 12.01 1.49
C ARG A 75 -11.90 11.12 2.19
N ILE A 76 -11.04 11.74 3.01
CA ILE A 76 -10.04 11.05 3.84
C ILE A 76 -10.17 11.57 5.26
N VAL A 77 -10.51 10.69 6.20
CA VAL A 77 -10.58 10.99 7.64
C VAL A 77 -9.49 10.22 8.35
N PHE A 78 -8.65 10.90 9.11
CA PHE A 78 -7.58 10.31 9.91
C PHE A 78 -7.74 10.70 11.38
N GLY A 79 -7.84 9.71 12.28
CA GLY A 79 -8.04 9.93 13.71
C GLY A 79 -9.28 10.81 14.01
N GLY A 80 -10.37 10.62 13.26
CA GLY A 80 -11.60 11.40 13.38
C GLY A 80 -11.58 12.77 12.71
N GLN A 81 -10.43 13.23 12.19
CA GLN A 81 -10.29 14.52 11.50
C GLN A 81 -10.32 14.35 9.99
N ASP A 82 -11.17 15.14 9.29
CA ASP A 82 -11.13 15.22 7.83
C ASP A 82 -9.86 15.95 7.38
N ILE A 83 -9.02 15.24 6.62
CA ILE A 83 -7.73 15.76 6.13
C ILE A 83 -7.75 16.01 4.63
N THR A 84 -8.90 15.86 3.97
CA THR A 84 -9.02 15.86 2.50
C THR A 84 -8.49 17.13 1.86
N HIS A 85 -8.73 18.27 2.46
CA HIS A 85 -8.39 19.58 1.90
C HIS A 85 -7.47 20.43 2.79
N LEU A 86 -6.91 19.85 3.85
CA LEU A 86 -5.99 20.55 4.73
C LEU A 86 -4.76 21.06 3.96
N SER A 87 -4.32 22.25 4.30
CA SER A 87 -3.08 22.85 3.81
C SER A 87 -1.85 22.07 4.31
N ARG A 88 -0.69 22.33 3.71
CA ARG A 88 0.57 21.70 4.14
C ARG A 88 0.94 22.03 5.59
N ALA A 89 0.59 23.22 6.07
CA ALA A 89 0.84 23.64 7.44
C ALA A 89 -0.03 22.88 8.43
N GLU A 90 -1.32 22.72 8.15
CA GLU A 90 -2.27 21.96 8.97
C GLU A 90 -1.96 20.45 8.95
N LEU A 91 -1.45 19.92 7.84
CA LEU A 91 -1.03 18.50 7.74
C LEU A 91 0.26 18.22 8.51
N ARG A 92 1.13 19.20 8.76
CA ARG A 92 2.44 18.98 9.38
C ARG A 92 2.37 18.22 10.72
N PRO A 93 1.53 18.59 11.70
CA PRO A 93 1.42 17.85 12.97
C PRO A 93 0.87 16.43 12.76
N LEU A 94 -0.03 16.22 11.80
CA LEU A 94 -0.62 14.90 11.49
C LEU A 94 0.38 13.98 10.81
N ARG A 95 1.29 14.50 9.99
CA ARG A 95 2.34 13.71 9.34
C ARG A 95 3.27 13.00 10.31
N ARG A 96 3.41 13.49 11.54
CA ARG A 96 4.09 12.76 12.60
C ARG A 96 3.42 11.40 12.86
N LYS A 97 2.08 11.35 12.83
CA LYS A 97 1.29 10.15 13.10
C LYS A 97 1.06 9.26 11.87
N MET A 98 1.29 9.79 10.66
CA MET A 98 1.11 9.09 9.39
C MET A 98 2.44 9.01 8.67
N GLN A 99 3.00 7.82 8.52
CA GLN A 99 4.31 7.62 7.90
C GLN A 99 4.25 6.66 6.72
N MET A 100 5.28 6.68 5.89
CA MET A 100 5.42 5.78 4.75
C MET A 100 6.75 5.05 4.79
N ILE A 101 6.68 3.73 4.61
CA ILE A 101 7.80 2.90 4.22
C ILE A 101 7.77 2.79 2.71
N PHE A 102 8.73 3.41 2.03
CA PHE A 102 8.81 3.42 0.57
C PHE A 102 9.42 2.12 0.05
N GLN A 103 9.11 1.76 -1.18
CA GLN A 103 9.65 0.61 -1.89
C GLN A 103 11.19 0.56 -1.88
N ASP A 104 11.84 1.70 -2.06
CA ASP A 104 13.30 1.86 -1.97
C ASP A 104 13.68 2.61 -0.70
N LEU A 105 13.62 1.89 0.44
CA LEU A 105 14.04 2.44 1.73
C LEU A 105 15.53 2.78 1.77
N ASP A 106 16.34 2.05 1.03
CA ASP A 106 17.79 2.16 1.05
C ASP A 106 18.24 3.45 0.37
N ALA A 107 17.62 3.82 -0.76
CA ALA A 107 17.82 5.10 -1.42
C ALA A 107 17.40 6.32 -0.56
N GLY A 108 16.51 6.07 0.42
CA GLY A 108 16.09 7.11 1.37
C GLY A 108 17.10 7.41 2.49
N LEU A 109 18.18 6.65 2.64
CA LEU A 109 19.23 6.89 3.61
C LEU A 109 20.35 7.74 2.97
N ASN A 110 20.69 8.88 3.60
CA ASN A 110 21.80 9.69 3.11
C ASN A 110 23.13 8.93 3.30
N PRO A 111 23.83 8.52 2.21
CA PRO A 111 25.04 7.71 2.30
C PRO A 111 26.21 8.42 3.00
N LYS A 112 26.18 9.75 3.11
CA LYS A 112 27.20 10.56 3.77
C LYS A 112 26.95 10.75 5.27
N MET A 113 25.85 10.22 5.79
CA MET A 113 25.50 10.33 7.22
C MET A 113 25.68 8.98 7.93
N ARG A 114 26.25 9.00 9.11
CA ARG A 114 26.29 7.81 9.98
C ARG A 114 24.89 7.50 10.50
N VAL A 115 24.62 6.24 10.83
CA VAL A 115 23.33 5.79 11.38
C VAL A 115 22.86 6.66 12.56
N ARG A 116 23.79 7.00 13.49
CA ARG A 116 23.47 7.92 14.61
C ARG A 116 22.92 9.27 14.15
N ALA A 117 23.48 9.84 13.09
CA ALA A 117 23.05 11.14 12.58
C ALA A 117 21.69 11.04 11.86
N ILE A 118 21.45 9.96 11.13
CA ILE A 118 20.16 9.67 10.48
C ILE A 118 19.04 9.54 11.54
N LEU A 119 19.27 8.79 12.63
CA LEU A 119 18.27 8.63 13.68
C LEU A 119 18.08 9.92 14.50
N ARG A 120 19.16 10.68 14.75
CA ARG A 120 19.07 11.99 15.40
C ARG A 120 18.22 12.96 14.58
N GLU A 121 18.44 13.05 13.28
CA GLU A 121 17.63 13.88 12.38
C GLU A 121 16.13 13.52 12.50
N ALA A 122 15.80 12.23 12.41
CA ALA A 122 14.42 11.78 12.52
C ALA A 122 13.78 12.12 13.88
N LEU A 123 14.55 11.99 14.99
CA LEU A 123 14.09 12.32 16.34
C LEU A 123 13.86 13.82 16.55
N THR A 124 14.54 14.68 15.79
CA THR A 124 14.51 16.14 15.98
C THR A 124 13.59 16.87 14.99
N VAL A 125 13.00 16.17 14.03
CA VAL A 125 12.21 16.78 12.93
C VAL A 125 10.95 17.51 13.41
N TYR A 126 10.34 17.04 14.49
CA TYR A 126 9.13 17.63 15.08
C TYR A 126 9.33 18.15 16.52
N GLU A 127 10.43 17.81 17.16
CA GLU A 127 10.72 18.11 18.57
C GLU A 127 12.17 18.58 18.72
N ARG A 128 12.50 19.17 19.87
CA ARG A 128 13.87 19.53 20.24
C ARG A 128 14.25 18.82 21.56
N PRO A 129 14.42 17.49 21.52
CA PRO A 129 14.79 16.74 22.71
C PRO A 129 16.24 17.04 23.13
N SER A 130 16.57 16.84 24.42
CA SER A 130 17.94 16.91 24.92
C SER A 130 18.80 15.79 24.33
N ASP A 131 20.13 15.94 24.40
CA ASP A 131 21.06 14.90 23.93
C ASP A 131 20.89 13.59 24.71
N ALA A 132 20.61 13.65 26.03
CA ALA A 132 20.30 12.46 26.83
C ALA A 132 19.03 11.74 26.36
N GLU A 133 17.99 12.50 26.02
CA GLU A 133 16.73 11.95 25.49
C GLU A 133 16.93 11.35 24.10
N ILE A 134 17.73 11.99 23.23
CA ILE A 134 18.10 11.45 21.92
C ILE A 134 18.83 10.13 22.09
N ALA A 135 19.80 10.05 22.99
CA ALA A 135 20.57 8.83 23.24
C ALA A 135 19.67 7.69 23.74
N ARG A 136 18.75 7.98 24.68
CA ARG A 136 17.78 7.02 25.21
C ARG A 136 16.86 6.50 24.11
N ARG A 137 16.22 7.40 23.37
CA ARG A 137 15.28 7.03 22.27
C ARG A 137 15.97 6.31 21.13
N THR A 138 17.23 6.65 20.85
CA THR A 138 18.03 5.94 19.84
C THR A 138 18.23 4.48 20.23
N ARG A 139 18.56 4.18 21.49
CA ARG A 139 18.68 2.79 21.98
C ARG A 139 17.37 2.04 21.88
N GLU A 140 16.26 2.64 22.32
CA GLU A 140 14.92 2.05 22.20
C GLU A 140 14.58 1.71 20.74
N LEU A 141 14.87 2.61 19.77
CA LEU A 141 14.67 2.35 18.36
C LEU A 141 15.50 1.18 17.84
N LEU A 142 16.78 1.09 18.25
CA LEU A 142 17.65 -0.02 17.84
C LEU A 142 17.14 -1.36 18.39
N GLU A 143 16.69 -1.40 19.63
CA GLU A 143 16.08 -2.57 20.25
C GLU A 143 14.82 -2.99 19.47
N GLN A 144 13.92 -2.05 19.18
CA GLN A 144 12.67 -2.30 18.44
C GLN A 144 12.93 -2.92 17.06
N VAL A 145 14.02 -2.54 16.37
CA VAL A 145 14.35 -3.08 15.06
C VAL A 145 15.41 -4.19 15.08
N ASN A 146 15.78 -4.68 16.25
CA ASN A 146 16.82 -5.71 16.45
C ASN A 146 18.16 -5.34 15.76
N LEU A 147 18.65 -4.13 15.99
CA LEU A 147 19.93 -3.64 15.44
C LEU A 147 20.91 -3.36 16.60
N LYS A 148 22.15 -3.84 16.48
CA LYS A 148 23.18 -3.64 17.51
C LYS A 148 23.62 -2.18 17.59
N GLU A 149 23.88 -1.69 18.80
CA GLU A 149 24.31 -0.31 19.06
C GLU A 149 25.66 0.03 18.36
N SER A 150 26.53 -0.96 18.16
CA SER A 150 27.78 -0.80 17.41
C SER A 150 27.56 -0.27 15.97
N LYS A 151 26.38 -0.49 15.38
CA LYS A 151 26.02 -0.01 14.04
C LYS A 151 25.78 1.50 13.95
N LEU A 152 25.65 2.20 15.09
CA LEU A 152 25.49 3.66 15.12
C LEU A 152 26.66 4.43 14.50
N ALA A 153 27.85 3.85 14.53
CA ALA A 153 29.06 4.45 13.96
C ALA A 153 29.18 4.25 12.44
N ASN A 154 28.45 3.28 11.89
CA ASN A 154 28.55 2.91 10.49
C ASN A 154 27.85 3.91 9.56
N PHE A 155 28.32 3.97 8.32
CA PHE A 155 27.60 4.57 7.20
C PHE A 155 26.66 3.54 6.56
N PRO A 156 25.62 3.97 5.82
CA PRO A 156 24.72 3.04 5.13
C PRO A 156 25.45 2.02 4.24
N GLU A 157 26.52 2.40 3.58
CA GLU A 157 27.29 1.52 2.69
C GLU A 157 27.98 0.35 3.43
N GLU A 158 28.26 0.52 4.73
CA GLU A 158 28.88 -0.50 5.59
C GLU A 158 27.88 -1.48 6.21
N LEU A 159 26.59 -1.32 5.90
CA LEU A 159 25.50 -2.16 6.39
C LEU A 159 25.05 -3.17 5.34
N SER A 160 24.63 -4.36 5.79
CA SER A 160 23.92 -5.30 4.93
C SER A 160 22.55 -4.71 4.49
N GLY A 161 21.95 -5.25 3.41
CA GLY A 161 20.63 -4.82 2.95
C GLY A 161 19.57 -4.91 4.05
N GLY A 162 19.56 -6.00 4.82
CA GLY A 162 18.64 -6.16 5.97
C GLY A 162 18.87 -5.13 7.07
N GLU A 163 20.15 -4.78 7.38
CA GLU A 163 20.46 -3.74 8.36
C GLU A 163 20.06 -2.35 7.88
N LYS A 164 20.29 -2.01 6.59
CA LYS A 164 19.81 -0.75 5.99
C LYS A 164 18.29 -0.62 6.16
N ARG A 165 17.56 -1.69 5.84
CA ARG A 165 16.09 -1.74 5.96
C ARG A 165 15.66 -1.49 7.41
N ARG A 166 16.32 -2.11 8.39
CA ARG A 166 16.06 -1.89 9.82
C ARG A 166 16.33 -0.44 10.23
N VAL A 167 17.39 0.19 9.75
CA VAL A 167 17.65 1.63 9.96
C VAL A 167 16.55 2.49 9.36
N GLY A 168 16.09 2.18 8.14
CA GLY A 168 14.97 2.86 7.48
C GLY A 168 13.67 2.75 8.28
N ILE A 169 13.36 1.56 8.81
CA ILE A 169 12.19 1.34 9.68
C ILE A 169 12.35 2.11 10.99
N ALA A 170 13.52 2.06 11.64
CA ALA A 170 13.79 2.83 12.86
C ALA A 170 13.59 4.34 12.66
N ARG A 171 13.99 4.88 11.50
CA ARG A 171 13.75 6.28 11.12
C ARG A 171 12.25 6.60 11.05
N VAL A 172 11.44 5.71 10.50
CA VAL A 172 9.98 5.85 10.44
C VAL A 172 9.37 5.83 11.85
N LEU A 173 9.84 4.92 12.71
CA LEU A 173 9.36 4.77 14.10
C LEU A 173 9.77 5.93 15.02
N ALA A 174 10.84 6.66 14.68
CA ALA A 174 11.39 7.75 15.50
C ALA A 174 10.34 8.82 15.86
N VAL A 175 9.37 9.05 14.99
CA VAL A 175 8.30 10.03 15.18
C VAL A 175 7.05 9.45 15.89
N ARG A 176 7.06 8.17 16.27
CA ARG A 176 5.94 7.45 16.92
C ARG A 176 4.64 7.54 16.11
N PRO A 177 4.61 6.98 14.90
CA PRO A 177 3.42 6.97 14.08
C PRO A 177 2.33 6.09 14.69
N SER A 178 1.09 6.29 14.27
CA SER A 178 -0.03 5.37 14.54
C SER A 178 -0.50 4.66 13.26
N LEU A 179 -0.19 5.24 12.10
CA LEU A 179 -0.46 4.66 10.77
C LEU A 179 0.83 4.62 9.95
N ILE A 180 1.11 3.47 9.37
CA ILE A 180 2.19 3.29 8.41
C ILE A 180 1.62 2.73 7.10
N VAL A 181 1.87 3.42 6.00
CA VAL A 181 1.69 2.86 4.65
C VAL A 181 3.00 2.19 4.25
N ALA A 182 2.99 0.88 4.14
CA ALA A 182 4.14 0.09 3.71
C ALA A 182 3.99 -0.26 2.21
N ASP A 183 4.70 0.48 1.36
CA ASP A 183 4.63 0.34 -0.10
C ASP A 183 5.73 -0.59 -0.57
N GLU A 184 5.38 -1.84 -0.87
CA GLU A 184 6.30 -2.92 -1.26
C GLU A 184 7.53 -3.05 -0.34
N PRO A 185 7.37 -3.18 0.98
CA PRO A 185 8.46 -3.05 1.95
C PRO A 185 9.49 -4.17 1.85
N THR A 186 9.21 -5.22 1.10
CA THR A 186 10.07 -6.40 0.92
C THR A 186 10.54 -6.59 -0.52
N SER A 187 10.24 -5.66 -1.43
CA SER A 187 10.66 -5.75 -2.83
C SER A 187 12.19 -5.79 -2.96
N ALA A 188 12.69 -6.53 -3.95
CA ALA A 188 14.11 -6.69 -4.25
C ALA A 188 14.97 -7.32 -3.13
N LEU A 189 14.34 -7.96 -2.14
CA LEU A 189 15.02 -8.74 -1.10
C LEU A 189 14.94 -10.24 -1.41
N ASP A 190 15.94 -10.99 -0.94
CA ASP A 190 15.84 -12.46 -0.92
C ASP A 190 14.77 -12.94 0.09
N VAL A 191 14.26 -14.16 -0.12
CA VAL A 191 13.15 -14.73 0.67
C VAL A 191 13.45 -14.74 2.18
N SER A 192 14.71 -14.99 2.56
CA SER A 192 15.11 -15.03 3.98
C SER A 192 15.01 -13.65 4.64
N ILE A 193 15.47 -12.61 3.96
CA ILE A 193 15.39 -11.21 4.46
C ILE A 193 13.94 -10.72 4.41
N GLN A 194 13.15 -11.08 3.40
CA GLN A 194 11.72 -10.77 3.34
C GLN A 194 10.99 -11.25 4.61
N ALA A 195 11.20 -12.52 4.99
CA ALA A 195 10.59 -13.10 6.18
C ALA A 195 10.99 -12.34 7.46
N GLN A 196 12.26 -11.92 7.57
CA GLN A 196 12.73 -11.14 8.73
C GLN A 196 12.06 -9.76 8.80
N VAL A 197 11.91 -9.05 7.68
CA VAL A 197 11.25 -7.73 7.63
C VAL A 197 9.77 -7.86 7.98
N VAL A 198 9.09 -8.88 7.45
CA VAL A 198 7.68 -9.14 7.72
C VAL A 198 7.45 -9.45 9.20
N ASN A 199 8.27 -10.33 9.78
CA ASN A 199 8.18 -10.64 11.21
C ASN A 199 8.43 -9.39 12.07
N LEU A 200 9.42 -8.58 11.72
CA LEU A 200 9.68 -7.31 12.40
C LEU A 200 8.45 -6.38 12.36
N LEU A 201 7.81 -6.20 11.20
CA LEU A 201 6.61 -5.35 11.09
C LEU A 201 5.44 -5.88 11.93
N ARG A 202 5.26 -7.22 12.00
CA ARG A 202 4.24 -7.85 12.85
C ARG A 202 4.52 -7.64 14.34
N ASP A 203 5.77 -7.80 14.76
CA ASP A 203 6.18 -7.59 16.15
C ASP A 203 5.99 -6.13 16.56
N LEU A 204 6.39 -5.19 15.70
CA LEU A 204 6.16 -3.76 15.90
C LEU A 204 4.67 -3.44 16.00
N GLN A 205 3.82 -4.06 15.18
CA GLN A 205 2.36 -3.89 15.26
C GLN A 205 1.84 -4.30 16.63
N LYS A 206 2.21 -5.49 17.11
CA LYS A 206 1.75 -6.01 18.40
C LYS A 206 2.21 -5.15 19.58
N HIS A 207 3.47 -4.68 19.56
CA HIS A 207 4.04 -3.94 20.68
C HIS A 207 3.65 -2.46 20.70
N LEU A 208 3.46 -1.86 19.51
CA LEU A 208 3.22 -0.41 19.38
C LEU A 208 1.77 -0.07 18.99
N GLY A 209 0.92 -1.06 18.73
CA GLY A 209 -0.47 -0.84 18.32
C GLY A 209 -0.61 -0.20 16.93
N LEU A 210 0.37 -0.40 16.04
CA LEU A 210 0.42 0.23 14.71
C LEU A 210 -0.70 -0.26 13.80
N ALA A 211 -1.26 0.65 13.01
CA ALA A 211 -2.11 0.31 11.88
C ALA A 211 -1.27 0.31 10.58
N TYR A 212 -1.46 -0.70 9.72
CA TYR A 212 -0.76 -0.80 8.45
C TYR A 212 -1.70 -0.80 7.25
N LEU A 213 -1.43 0.04 6.26
CA LEU A 213 -1.86 -0.19 4.89
C LEU A 213 -0.68 -0.85 4.17
N PHE A 214 -0.75 -2.16 3.97
CA PHE A 214 0.34 -2.98 3.43
C PHE A 214 0.12 -3.21 1.93
N ILE A 215 0.94 -2.58 1.09
CA ILE A 215 0.86 -2.68 -0.36
C ILE A 215 1.88 -3.71 -0.84
N SER A 216 1.43 -4.74 -1.52
CA SER A 216 2.30 -5.75 -2.11
C SER A 216 1.65 -6.42 -3.32
N HIS A 217 2.48 -6.99 -4.18
CA HIS A 217 2.08 -7.93 -5.22
C HIS A 217 2.35 -9.40 -4.83
N ASP A 218 2.94 -9.62 -3.66
CA ASP A 218 3.25 -10.94 -3.10
C ASP A 218 2.11 -11.38 -2.17
N LEU A 219 1.20 -12.23 -2.68
CA LEU A 219 0.02 -12.68 -1.94
C LEU A 219 0.35 -13.49 -0.69
N PRO A 220 1.30 -14.45 -0.69
CA PRO A 220 1.74 -15.15 0.52
C PRO A 220 2.15 -14.20 1.66
N LEU A 221 2.87 -13.13 1.35
CA LEU A 221 3.25 -12.15 2.37
C LEU A 221 2.04 -11.36 2.87
N VAL A 222 1.11 -11.02 1.97
CA VAL A 222 -0.13 -10.32 2.36
C VAL A 222 -0.99 -11.19 3.26
N GLU A 223 -1.13 -12.49 2.96
CA GLU A 223 -1.85 -13.44 3.81
C GLU A 223 -1.24 -13.55 5.21
N LEU A 224 0.09 -13.48 5.30
CA LEU A 224 0.81 -13.59 6.56
C LEU A 224 0.64 -12.37 7.47
N VAL A 225 0.52 -11.14 6.89
CA VAL A 225 0.54 -9.88 7.67
C VAL A 225 -0.81 -9.20 7.80
N SER A 226 -1.77 -9.53 6.92
CA SER A 226 -3.01 -8.77 6.81
C SER A 226 -4.16 -9.44 7.54
N HIS A 227 -5.03 -8.61 8.13
CA HIS A 227 -6.32 -9.05 8.70
C HIS A 227 -7.40 -9.03 7.61
N LYS A 228 -7.34 -8.02 6.74
CA LYS A 228 -8.21 -7.85 5.58
C LYS A 228 -7.37 -7.62 4.34
N VAL A 229 -7.93 -7.94 3.20
CA VAL A 229 -7.31 -7.65 1.91
C VAL A 229 -8.30 -6.93 1.00
N ALA A 230 -7.80 -5.92 0.28
CA ALA A 230 -8.49 -5.22 -0.78
C ALA A 230 -7.78 -5.52 -2.11
N VAL A 231 -8.49 -6.13 -3.04
CA VAL A 231 -7.98 -6.50 -4.37
C VAL A 231 -8.28 -5.36 -5.34
N MET A 232 -7.25 -4.82 -5.94
CA MET A 232 -7.35 -3.64 -6.80
C MET A 232 -7.10 -3.99 -8.26
N TYR A 233 -7.98 -3.54 -9.15
CA TYR A 233 -7.86 -3.66 -10.59
C TYR A 233 -8.16 -2.33 -11.28
N LEU A 234 -7.25 -1.83 -12.11
CA LEU A 234 -7.38 -0.60 -12.90
C LEU A 234 -8.01 0.60 -12.15
N GLY A 235 -7.53 0.87 -10.93
CA GLY A 235 -7.93 2.02 -10.14
C GLY A 235 -9.13 1.79 -9.22
N ARG A 236 -9.70 0.58 -9.16
CA ARG A 236 -10.85 0.24 -8.30
C ARG A 236 -10.58 -0.97 -7.42
N ILE A 237 -11.23 -1.02 -6.26
CA ILE A 237 -11.33 -2.26 -5.48
C ILE A 237 -12.41 -3.13 -6.14
N VAL A 238 -12.04 -4.35 -6.49
CA VAL A 238 -12.94 -5.33 -7.11
C VAL A 238 -13.42 -6.39 -6.13
N GLU A 239 -12.66 -6.62 -5.05
CA GLU A 239 -13.04 -7.50 -3.95
C GLU A 239 -12.35 -7.05 -2.67
N MET A 240 -13.03 -7.12 -1.53
CA MET A 240 -12.46 -6.82 -0.22
C MET A 240 -13.12 -7.68 0.86
N GLY A 241 -12.33 -8.14 1.85
CA GLY A 241 -12.83 -8.94 2.96
C GLY A 241 -11.73 -9.39 3.90
N LEU A 242 -12.07 -10.28 4.84
CA LEU A 242 -11.08 -10.97 5.66
C LEU A 242 -10.15 -11.77 4.76
N VAL A 243 -8.84 -11.73 5.04
CA VAL A 243 -7.84 -12.39 4.20
C VAL A 243 -8.10 -13.89 4.09
N GLU A 244 -8.47 -14.55 5.19
CA GLU A 244 -8.77 -15.99 5.22
C GLU A 244 -10.01 -16.34 4.37
N ALA A 245 -11.03 -15.48 4.35
CA ALA A 245 -12.24 -15.68 3.57
C ALA A 245 -11.94 -15.58 2.07
N ILE A 246 -11.20 -14.56 1.65
CA ILE A 246 -10.80 -14.36 0.26
C ILE A 246 -9.84 -15.46 -0.21
N ALA A 247 -8.87 -15.86 0.61
CA ALA A 247 -7.93 -16.92 0.27
C ALA A 247 -8.63 -18.26 0.07
N ARG A 248 -9.67 -18.55 0.87
CA ARG A 248 -10.45 -19.79 0.78
C ARG A 248 -11.42 -19.81 -0.39
N ASP A 249 -12.12 -18.70 -0.62
CA ASP A 249 -13.20 -18.60 -1.61
C ASP A 249 -13.22 -17.22 -2.27
N PRO A 250 -12.25 -16.96 -3.18
CA PRO A 250 -12.23 -15.73 -3.95
C PRO A 250 -13.44 -15.66 -4.89
N ARG A 251 -14.24 -14.59 -4.80
CA ARG A 251 -15.50 -14.44 -5.53
C ARG A 251 -15.31 -13.74 -6.87
N HIS A 252 -14.48 -12.69 -6.93
CA HIS A 252 -14.24 -11.99 -8.19
C HIS A 252 -13.34 -12.84 -9.13
N PRO A 253 -13.65 -12.97 -10.43
CA PRO A 253 -12.83 -13.76 -11.36
C PRO A 253 -11.35 -13.34 -11.42
N TYR A 254 -11.06 -12.05 -11.29
CA TYR A 254 -9.69 -11.55 -11.20
C TYR A 254 -8.96 -12.04 -9.94
N THR A 255 -9.64 -12.03 -8.79
CA THR A 255 -9.09 -12.52 -7.53
C THR A 255 -8.76 -14.00 -7.62
N ARG A 256 -9.63 -14.81 -8.24
CA ARG A 256 -9.37 -16.24 -8.51
C ARG A 256 -8.10 -16.44 -9.29
N ILE A 257 -7.90 -15.68 -10.37
CA ILE A 257 -6.70 -15.76 -11.20
C ILE A 257 -5.45 -15.39 -10.38
N LEU A 258 -5.51 -14.33 -9.56
CA LEU A 258 -4.37 -13.91 -8.74
C LEU A 258 -3.98 -14.98 -7.71
N TRP A 259 -4.95 -15.57 -6.99
CA TRP A 259 -4.70 -16.60 -5.98
C TRP A 259 -4.22 -17.91 -6.60
N SER A 260 -4.82 -18.34 -7.72
CA SER A 260 -4.36 -19.53 -8.45
C SER A 260 -2.91 -19.40 -8.92
N ALA A 261 -2.56 -18.24 -9.50
CA ALA A 261 -1.19 -17.98 -9.94
C ALA A 261 -0.17 -17.95 -8.78
N ALA A 262 -0.58 -17.50 -7.60
CA ALA A 262 0.25 -17.52 -6.40
C ALA A 262 0.47 -18.96 -5.88
N ALA A 263 -0.57 -19.79 -5.87
CA ALA A 263 -0.49 -21.20 -5.48
C ALA A 263 0.39 -22.01 -6.44
N GLU A 264 0.30 -21.78 -7.74
CA GLU A 264 1.15 -22.43 -8.75
C GLU A 264 2.63 -22.08 -8.58
N LYS A 265 2.95 -20.82 -8.26
CA LYS A 265 4.34 -20.38 -7.99
C LYS A 265 4.95 -21.06 -6.77
N GLN A 266 4.15 -21.40 -5.78
CA GLN A 266 4.62 -22.16 -4.61
C GLN A 266 4.88 -23.64 -4.91
N SER A 267 4.20 -24.22 -5.91
CA SER A 267 4.31 -25.63 -6.27
C SER A 267 5.41 -25.96 -7.29
N THR A 268 5.95 -24.95 -7.98
CA THR A 268 6.98 -25.14 -9.00
C THR A 268 8.13 -24.17 -8.80
N GLU A 269 9.31 -24.67 -8.44
CA GLU A 269 10.59 -23.94 -8.48
C GLU A 269 11.02 -23.55 -9.91
N ALA A 270 10.25 -23.91 -10.93
CA ALA A 270 10.56 -23.66 -12.33
C ALA A 270 9.42 -22.94 -13.03
N GLY A 271 9.56 -21.64 -13.27
CA GLY A 271 8.66 -21.00 -14.21
C GLY A 271 8.55 -19.49 -14.09
N ARG A 272 9.65 -18.77 -14.35
CA ARG A 272 9.58 -17.38 -14.80
C ARG A 272 8.81 -17.29 -16.12
N ARG A 273 7.50 -17.28 -16.07
CA ARG A 273 6.69 -16.64 -17.11
C ARG A 273 6.35 -15.26 -16.60
N SER A 274 7.16 -14.31 -17.02
CA SER A 274 6.87 -12.89 -17.01
C SER A 274 5.40 -12.68 -17.43
N ALA A 275 4.58 -12.18 -16.52
CA ALA A 275 3.33 -11.58 -16.92
C ALA A 275 3.70 -10.44 -17.87
N SER A 276 3.39 -10.60 -19.15
CA SER A 276 3.61 -9.60 -20.19
C SER A 276 3.09 -8.26 -19.66
N VAL A 277 3.86 -7.20 -19.90
CA VAL A 277 3.40 -5.81 -19.77
C VAL A 277 2.22 -5.67 -20.72
N PHE A 278 1.02 -5.89 -20.22
CA PHE A 278 -0.19 -5.67 -21.00
C PHE A 278 -0.39 -4.17 -21.10
N ASP A 279 -0.52 -3.72 -22.32
CA ASP A 279 -1.01 -2.39 -22.65
C ASP A 279 -2.40 -2.24 -21.99
N PHE A 280 -2.45 -1.46 -20.90
CA PHE A 280 -3.67 -1.26 -20.13
C PHE A 280 -4.59 -0.29 -20.87
N GLU A 281 -5.13 -0.71 -22.01
CA GLU A 281 -6.30 -0.05 -22.56
C GLU A 281 -7.47 -0.34 -21.63
N ARG A 282 -7.85 0.67 -20.85
CA ARG A 282 -9.09 0.59 -20.07
C ARG A 282 -10.23 0.44 -21.03
N PRO A 283 -11.10 -0.57 -20.89
CA PRO A 283 -12.35 -0.56 -21.61
C PRO A 283 -13.07 0.75 -21.27
N ALA A 284 -13.56 1.42 -22.26
CA ALA A 284 -14.14 2.74 -22.07
C ALA A 284 -15.36 2.71 -21.14
N LEU A 285 -15.98 1.55 -20.93
CA LEU A 285 -17.33 1.44 -20.40
C LEU A 285 -17.58 0.06 -19.76
N GLY A 286 -18.39 -0.02 -18.70
CA GLY A 286 -18.78 -1.25 -18.03
C GLY A 286 -17.74 -1.85 -17.08
N CYS A 287 -17.80 -3.16 -16.87
CA CYS A 287 -16.87 -3.89 -16.01
C CYS A 287 -15.45 -3.84 -16.60
N ARG A 288 -14.51 -3.25 -15.87
CA ARG A 288 -13.11 -3.08 -16.32
C ARG A 288 -12.38 -4.39 -16.58
N PHE A 289 -12.83 -5.48 -15.94
CA PHE A 289 -12.24 -6.80 -16.11
C PHE A 289 -12.87 -7.61 -17.25
N ALA A 290 -14.01 -7.19 -17.82
CA ALA A 290 -14.73 -7.95 -18.86
C ALA A 290 -13.83 -8.48 -20.00
N PRO A 291 -12.88 -7.72 -20.58
CA PRO A 291 -12.04 -8.21 -21.67
C PRO A 291 -11.16 -9.42 -21.32
N ARG A 292 -10.83 -9.58 -20.03
CA ARG A 292 -9.97 -10.65 -19.52
C ARG A 292 -10.72 -11.68 -18.66
N CYS A 293 -12.04 -11.50 -18.49
CA CYS A 293 -12.85 -12.28 -17.57
C CYS A 293 -13.25 -13.63 -18.16
N PRO A 294 -12.82 -14.77 -17.59
CA PRO A 294 -13.26 -16.08 -18.06
C PRO A 294 -14.78 -16.23 -17.96
N LEU A 295 -15.36 -15.79 -16.85
CA LEU A 295 -16.80 -15.87 -16.62
C LEU A 295 -17.62 -15.08 -17.64
N TYR A 296 -17.09 -13.97 -18.16
CA TYR A 296 -17.69 -13.21 -19.26
C TYR A 296 -17.75 -14.04 -20.55
N GLN A 297 -16.68 -14.78 -20.85
CA GLN A 297 -16.62 -15.65 -22.04
C GLN A 297 -17.57 -16.85 -21.86
N ASP A 298 -17.51 -17.53 -20.72
CA ASP A 298 -18.29 -18.74 -20.44
C ASP A 298 -19.80 -18.49 -20.44
N LYS A 299 -20.24 -17.30 -20.03
CA LYS A 299 -21.66 -16.87 -20.04
C LYS A 299 -22.12 -16.28 -21.37
N GLY A 300 -21.37 -16.43 -22.46
CA GLY A 300 -21.74 -15.93 -23.77
C GLY A 300 -21.69 -14.41 -23.89
N ARG A 301 -20.78 -13.75 -23.19
CA ARG A 301 -20.51 -12.30 -23.27
C ARG A 301 -21.73 -11.43 -22.90
N PRO A 302 -22.27 -11.54 -21.69
CA PRO A 302 -23.48 -10.83 -21.30
C PRO A 302 -23.31 -9.31 -21.42
N ALA A 303 -24.27 -8.64 -22.03
CA ALA A 303 -24.26 -7.21 -22.31
C ALA A 303 -24.05 -6.35 -21.05
N VAL A 304 -24.55 -6.80 -19.88
CA VAL A 304 -24.42 -6.09 -18.61
C VAL A 304 -22.95 -5.83 -18.21
N CYS A 305 -22.01 -6.68 -18.63
CA CYS A 305 -20.58 -6.50 -18.35
C CYS A 305 -19.93 -5.41 -19.23
N THR A 306 -20.51 -5.07 -20.36
CA THR A 306 -19.97 -4.09 -21.31
C THR A 306 -20.82 -2.82 -21.41
N ASP A 307 -21.98 -2.80 -20.75
CA ASP A 307 -22.84 -1.63 -20.70
C ASP A 307 -22.16 -0.51 -19.89
N PRO A 308 -21.98 0.68 -20.49
CA PRO A 308 -21.40 1.85 -19.86
C PRO A 308 -22.05 2.27 -18.55
N ALA A 309 -23.35 2.11 -18.45
CA ALA A 309 -24.14 2.50 -17.28
C ALA A 309 -24.08 1.45 -16.15
N SER A 310 -23.51 0.28 -16.42
CA SER A 310 -23.59 -0.90 -15.55
C SER A 310 -22.21 -1.30 -14.97
N GLU A 311 -21.39 -0.35 -14.52
CA GLU A 311 -20.19 -0.72 -13.77
C GLU A 311 -20.60 -1.39 -12.44
N PRO A 312 -20.15 -2.64 -12.12
CA PRO A 312 -20.63 -3.35 -10.95
C PRO A 312 -20.16 -2.64 -9.66
N PRO A 313 -21.10 -2.25 -8.77
CA PRO A 313 -20.74 -1.74 -7.45
C PRO A 313 -20.24 -2.87 -6.55
N LEU A 314 -19.47 -2.52 -5.50
CA LEU A 314 -19.16 -3.45 -4.42
C LEU A 314 -20.44 -3.86 -3.70
N LYS A 315 -20.79 -5.15 -3.71
CA LYS A 315 -21.95 -5.74 -3.04
C LYS A 315 -21.47 -6.71 -1.97
N ASP A 316 -22.18 -6.74 -0.85
CA ASP A 316 -21.98 -7.74 0.20
C ASP A 316 -22.43 -9.11 -0.33
N VAL A 317 -21.54 -10.09 -0.26
CA VAL A 317 -21.78 -11.48 -0.68
C VAL A 317 -21.74 -12.44 0.51
N GLY A 318 -21.80 -11.91 1.73
CA GLY A 318 -21.70 -12.67 2.97
C GLY A 318 -20.25 -12.89 3.42
N ASN A 319 -20.09 -13.51 4.61
CA ASN A 319 -18.78 -13.81 5.21
C ASN A 319 -17.83 -12.59 5.38
N GLY A 320 -18.39 -11.37 5.41
CA GLY A 320 -17.60 -10.14 5.47
C GLY A 320 -16.82 -9.83 4.18
N GLN A 321 -17.25 -10.38 3.05
CA GLN A 321 -16.71 -10.09 1.71
C GLN A 321 -17.64 -9.17 0.93
N VAL A 322 -17.05 -8.20 0.25
CA VAL A 322 -17.72 -7.33 -0.74
C VAL A 322 -17.06 -7.50 -2.09
N VAL A 323 -17.84 -7.60 -3.17
CA VAL A 323 -17.38 -7.95 -4.51
C VAL A 323 -18.04 -7.07 -5.57
N ALA A 324 -17.25 -6.57 -6.52
CA ALA A 324 -17.70 -5.79 -7.67
C ALA A 324 -17.84 -6.69 -8.92
N CYS A 325 -18.81 -7.57 -8.92
CA CYS A 325 -19.12 -8.45 -10.05
C CYS A 325 -20.64 -8.62 -10.21
N HIS A 326 -21.13 -8.68 -11.46
CA HIS A 326 -22.55 -8.88 -11.76
C HIS A 326 -23.02 -10.30 -11.42
N PHE A 327 -22.09 -11.25 -11.33
CA PHE A 327 -22.36 -12.70 -11.19
C PHE A 327 -21.72 -13.34 -9.95
N ALA A 328 -21.24 -12.53 -8.99
CA ALA A 328 -20.74 -13.02 -7.71
C ALA A 328 -21.86 -13.16 -6.69
#